data_6451dd834b7de82ea9f6440d014700c5
#
_entry.id   6451dd834b7de82ea9f6440d014700c5
#
_cell.length_a   1.000
_cell.length_b   1.000
_cell.length_c   1.000
_cell.angle_alpha   90.00
_cell.angle_beta   90.00
_cell.angle_gamma   90.00
#
_symmetry.space_group_name_H-M   'P 1'
#
loop_
_entity.id
_entity.type
_entity.pdbx_description
1 polymer ?
#
loop_
_entity_poly.entity_id
_entity_poly.type
_entity_poly.pdbx_seq_one_letter_code
_entity_poly.pdbx_strand_id
1 'polypeptide(L)'
;GSDLGKKLLEAARAGQDDEVRILMANGADVNAEDYLGHTPLHLAASTGHLEIVEVLLKYGADVNAKDRNGLTPLYLAANNGHLEIVEDLLKYGADVNADDDNGTTPLHLAAIFGHLEIVEVLLKYGADVNAQDKFGKTAFDISIDNGNEDLAEILQKLN
;
A
#
# COMPACT_ATOMS: atom_id res chain seq x y z
N GLY A 1 -6.00 -3.99 26.19
CA GLY A 1 -5.67 -2.64 26.54
C GLY A 1 -4.69 -1.99 25.60
N SER A 2 -4.34 -0.76 25.89
CA SER A 2 -3.43 0.04 25.06
C SER A 2 -2.05 -0.60 24.90
N ASP A 3 -1.62 -1.38 25.87
CA ASP A 3 -0.34 -2.09 25.80
C ASP A 3 -0.31 -3.15 24.72
N LEU A 4 -1.41 -3.87 24.49
CA LEU A 4 -1.48 -4.88 23.42
C LEU A 4 -1.41 -4.20 22.05
N GLY A 5 -2.10 -3.07 21.89
CA GLY A 5 -2.06 -2.33 20.63
C GLY A 5 -0.66 -1.80 20.33
N LYS A 6 0.00 -1.23 21.33
CA LYS A 6 1.37 -0.73 21.19
C LYS A 6 2.34 -1.85 20.85
N LYS A 7 2.21 -3.00 21.50
CA LYS A 7 3.05 -4.18 21.20
C LYS A 7 2.79 -4.68 19.79
N LEU A 8 1.54 -4.66 19.33
CA LEU A 8 1.19 -5.09 17.97
C LEU A 8 1.85 -4.19 16.94
N LEU A 9 1.81 -2.87 17.15
CA LEU A 9 2.48 -1.91 16.25
C LEU A 9 3.97 -2.19 16.17
N GLU A 10 4.63 -2.40 17.31
CA GLU A 10 6.06 -2.71 17.36
C GLU A 10 6.39 -4.03 16.66
N ALA A 11 5.60 -5.07 16.91
CA ALA A 11 5.82 -6.38 16.29
C ALA A 11 5.60 -6.35 14.78
N ALA A 12 4.58 -5.60 14.32
CA ALA A 12 4.32 -5.44 12.89
C ALA A 12 5.44 -4.69 12.18
N ARG A 13 5.97 -3.64 12.81
CA ARG A 13 7.11 -2.89 12.26
C ARG A 13 8.36 -3.75 12.18
N ALA A 14 8.62 -4.55 13.22
CA ALA A 14 9.85 -5.33 13.35
C ALA A 14 9.82 -6.67 12.59
N GLY A 15 8.68 -7.06 12.02
CA GLY A 15 8.58 -8.32 11.29
C GLY A 15 8.52 -9.55 12.19
N GLN A 16 7.98 -9.42 13.38
CA GLN A 16 7.89 -10.50 14.36
C GLN A 16 6.59 -11.29 14.16
N ASP A 17 6.57 -12.22 13.20
CA ASP A 17 5.37 -12.93 12.78
C ASP A 17 4.67 -13.67 13.92
N ASP A 18 5.43 -14.42 14.72
CA ASP A 18 4.87 -15.19 15.82
C ASP A 18 4.27 -14.29 16.90
N GLU A 19 4.95 -13.18 17.19
CA GLU A 19 4.46 -12.21 18.18
C GLU A 19 3.15 -11.59 17.73
N VAL A 20 3.04 -11.23 16.45
CA VAL A 20 1.78 -10.72 15.88
C VAL A 20 0.65 -11.73 16.09
N ARG A 21 0.90 -13.01 15.77
CA ARG A 21 -0.11 -14.06 15.94
C ARG A 21 -0.55 -14.20 17.39
N ILE A 22 0.41 -14.19 18.31
CA ILE A 22 0.12 -14.28 19.76
C ILE A 22 -0.72 -13.09 20.21
N LEU A 23 -0.33 -11.88 19.83
CA LEU A 23 -1.04 -10.67 20.22
C LEU A 23 -2.46 -10.65 19.66
N MET A 24 -2.65 -11.07 18.41
CA MET A 24 -3.97 -11.13 17.83
C MET A 24 -4.83 -12.18 18.53
N ALA A 25 -4.26 -13.34 18.88
CA ALA A 25 -4.97 -14.37 19.62
C ALA A 25 -5.40 -13.90 21.00
N ASN A 26 -4.67 -12.93 21.58
CA ASN A 26 -4.97 -12.35 22.89
C ASN A 26 -5.85 -11.10 22.82
N GLY A 27 -6.41 -10.79 21.65
CA GLY A 27 -7.39 -9.73 21.51
C GLY A 27 -6.83 -8.34 21.31
N ALA A 28 -5.59 -8.21 20.82
CA ALA A 28 -5.06 -6.89 20.46
C ALA A 28 -5.97 -6.23 19.42
N ASP A 29 -6.10 -4.90 19.50
CA ASP A 29 -6.84 -4.15 18.49
C ASP A 29 -6.05 -4.15 17.19
N VAL A 30 -6.60 -4.81 16.15
CA VAL A 30 -5.94 -4.92 14.84
C VAL A 30 -5.74 -3.55 14.19
N ASN A 31 -6.58 -2.57 14.55
CA ASN A 31 -6.55 -1.21 14.02
C ASN A 31 -5.97 -0.19 15.01
N ALA A 32 -5.15 -0.63 15.94
CA ALA A 32 -4.44 0.28 16.85
C ALA A 32 -3.61 1.28 16.04
N GLU A 33 -3.51 2.52 16.53
CA GLU A 33 -2.77 3.57 15.84
C GLU A 33 -1.65 4.11 16.73
N ASP A 34 -0.54 4.46 16.09
CA ASP A 34 0.52 5.23 16.73
C ASP A 34 0.20 6.73 16.62
N TYR A 35 1.11 7.59 17.12
CA TYR A 35 0.89 9.05 17.11
C TYR A 35 0.87 9.67 15.71
N LEU A 36 1.34 8.93 14.70
CA LEU A 36 1.29 9.36 13.28
C LEU A 36 0.07 8.78 12.55
N GLY A 37 -0.80 8.06 13.28
CA GLY A 37 -1.98 7.43 12.69
C GLY A 37 -1.69 6.15 11.92
N HIS A 38 -0.46 5.60 12.03
CA HIS A 38 -0.14 4.33 11.40
C HIS A 38 -0.80 3.18 12.16
N THR A 39 -1.41 2.28 11.41
CA THR A 39 -1.93 1.02 11.94
C THR A 39 -0.87 -0.06 11.78
N PRO A 40 -1.05 -1.23 12.42
CA PRO A 40 -0.15 -2.36 12.15
C PRO A 40 -0.06 -2.71 10.66
N LEU A 41 -1.17 -2.58 9.93
CA LEU A 41 -1.18 -2.87 8.50
C LEU A 41 -0.32 -1.88 7.70
N HIS A 42 -0.35 -0.59 8.04
CA HIS A 42 0.55 0.41 7.44
C HIS A 42 2.01 -0.01 7.62
N LEU A 43 2.37 -0.37 8.85
CA LEU A 43 3.77 -0.68 9.19
C LEU A 43 4.24 -1.95 8.49
N ALA A 44 3.43 -2.99 8.49
CA ALA A 44 3.77 -4.26 7.83
C ALA A 44 3.83 -4.09 6.31
N ALA A 45 2.91 -3.33 5.72
CA ALA A 45 2.88 -3.08 4.28
C ALA A 45 4.09 -2.25 3.84
N SER A 46 4.45 -1.23 4.61
CA SER A 46 5.58 -0.37 4.29
C SER A 46 6.92 -1.12 4.36
N THR A 47 7.07 -1.98 5.35
CA THR A 47 8.33 -2.70 5.59
C THR A 47 8.45 -4.04 4.84
N GLY A 48 7.38 -4.48 4.18
CA GLY A 48 7.44 -5.68 3.34
C GLY A 48 7.23 -6.99 4.08
N HIS A 49 6.52 -6.99 5.20
CA HIS A 49 6.26 -8.19 6.00
C HIS A 49 4.96 -8.86 5.54
N LEU A 50 5.05 -9.67 4.48
CA LEU A 50 3.90 -10.29 3.83
C LEU A 50 3.05 -11.12 4.78
N GLU A 51 3.66 -12.02 5.55
CA GLU A 51 2.90 -12.90 6.45
C GLU A 51 2.12 -12.09 7.49
N ILE A 52 2.70 -11.01 8.00
CA ILE A 52 2.01 -10.14 8.96
C ILE A 52 0.82 -9.45 8.29
N VAL A 53 1.01 -8.94 7.06
CA VAL A 53 -0.10 -8.36 6.31
C VAL A 53 -1.25 -9.36 6.20
N GLU A 54 -0.96 -10.60 5.84
CA GLU A 54 -1.97 -11.65 5.69
C GLU A 54 -2.70 -11.95 7.00
N VAL A 55 -1.97 -12.04 8.10
CA VAL A 55 -2.57 -12.25 9.42
C VAL A 55 -3.49 -11.08 9.80
N LEU A 56 -3.01 -9.86 9.64
CA LEU A 56 -3.80 -8.67 10.00
C LEU A 56 -5.08 -8.57 9.17
N LEU A 57 -4.99 -8.85 7.88
CA LEU A 57 -6.18 -8.84 7.00
C LEU A 57 -7.21 -9.90 7.42
N LYS A 58 -6.75 -11.09 7.82
CA LYS A 58 -7.65 -12.14 8.31
C LYS A 58 -8.37 -11.74 9.60
N TYR A 59 -7.72 -10.94 10.44
CA TYR A 59 -8.33 -10.43 11.67
C TYR A 59 -9.13 -9.14 11.45
N GLY A 60 -9.38 -8.76 10.21
CA GLY A 60 -10.26 -7.64 9.90
C GLY A 60 -9.61 -6.26 9.94
N ALA A 61 -8.30 -6.18 9.69
CA ALA A 61 -7.65 -4.88 9.57
C ALA A 61 -8.35 -4.01 8.52
N ASP A 62 -8.47 -2.72 8.81
CA ASP A 62 -9.02 -1.75 7.86
C ASP A 62 -8.02 -1.54 6.72
N VAL A 63 -8.32 -2.13 5.56
CA VAL A 63 -7.43 -2.12 4.40
C VAL A 63 -7.25 -0.70 3.85
N ASN A 64 -8.21 0.18 4.07
CA ASN A 64 -8.21 1.56 3.57
C ASN A 64 -7.94 2.61 4.66
N ALA A 65 -7.37 2.19 5.79
CA ALA A 65 -7.02 3.12 6.85
C ALA A 65 -6.04 4.18 6.34
N LYS A 66 -6.25 5.42 6.73
CA LYS A 66 -5.36 6.54 6.37
C LYS A 66 -4.60 6.99 7.59
N ASP A 67 -3.29 7.20 7.43
CA ASP A 67 -2.48 7.81 8.48
C ASP A 67 -2.70 9.33 8.50
N ARG A 68 -1.97 10.06 9.32
CA ARG A 68 -2.13 11.52 9.44
C ARG A 68 -1.77 12.27 8.16
N ASN A 69 -0.99 11.66 7.29
CA ASN A 69 -0.66 12.23 5.98
C ASN A 69 -1.64 11.81 4.88
N GLY A 70 -2.70 11.07 5.25
CA GLY A 70 -3.70 10.60 4.30
C GLY A 70 -3.27 9.38 3.51
N LEU A 71 -2.19 8.69 3.91
CA LEU A 71 -1.64 7.57 3.16
C LEU A 71 -2.26 6.24 3.61
N THR A 72 -2.54 5.37 2.64
CA THR A 72 -3.09 4.03 2.87
C THR A 72 -1.96 3.00 2.88
N PRO A 73 -2.22 1.79 3.40
CA PRO A 73 -1.26 0.69 3.28
C PRO A 73 -0.88 0.39 1.82
N LEU A 74 -1.84 0.46 0.89
CA LEU A 74 -1.55 0.22 -0.54
C LEU A 74 -0.56 1.23 -1.10
N TYR A 75 -0.74 2.51 -0.78
CA TYR A 75 0.18 3.58 -1.19
C TYR A 75 1.61 3.23 -0.75
N LEU A 76 1.77 2.86 0.52
CA LEU A 76 3.09 2.54 1.09
C LEU A 76 3.72 1.29 0.45
N ALA A 77 2.92 0.25 0.22
CA ALA A 77 3.40 -0.97 -0.42
C ALA A 77 3.83 -0.71 -1.86
N ALA A 78 3.05 0.07 -2.63
CA ALA A 78 3.39 0.42 -4.01
C ALA A 78 4.64 1.30 -4.07
N ASN A 79 4.75 2.25 -3.14
CA ASN A 79 5.93 3.13 -3.07
C ASN A 79 7.22 2.34 -2.86
N ASN A 80 7.16 1.31 -2.02
CA ASN A 80 8.34 0.52 -1.63
C ASN A 80 8.53 -0.75 -2.48
N GLY A 81 7.66 -0.99 -3.46
CA GLY A 81 7.86 -2.08 -4.41
C GLY A 81 7.51 -3.47 -3.89
N HIS A 82 6.57 -3.58 -2.97
CA HIS A 82 6.16 -4.86 -2.38
C HIS A 82 4.99 -5.48 -3.14
N LEU A 83 5.28 -6.16 -4.24
CA LEU A 83 4.30 -6.70 -5.17
C LEU A 83 3.24 -7.59 -4.51
N GLU A 84 3.67 -8.58 -3.75
CA GLU A 84 2.75 -9.56 -3.16
C GLU A 84 1.81 -8.92 -2.14
N ILE A 85 2.32 -7.91 -1.42
CA ILE A 85 1.50 -7.15 -0.47
C ILE A 85 0.47 -6.30 -1.24
N VAL A 86 0.88 -5.66 -2.33
CA VAL A 86 -0.06 -4.92 -3.20
C VAL A 86 -1.19 -5.85 -3.64
N GLU A 87 -0.86 -7.05 -4.09
CA GLU A 87 -1.86 -8.03 -4.53
C GLU A 87 -2.84 -8.40 -3.40
N ASP A 88 -2.32 -8.69 -2.20
CA ASP A 88 -3.15 -9.05 -1.06
C ASP A 88 -4.07 -7.90 -0.64
N LEU A 89 -3.54 -6.69 -0.57
CA LEU A 89 -4.34 -5.52 -0.20
C LEU A 89 -5.50 -5.30 -1.18
N LEU A 90 -5.22 -5.44 -2.48
CA LEU A 90 -6.25 -5.29 -3.51
C LEU A 90 -7.31 -6.39 -3.43
N LYS A 91 -6.90 -7.64 -3.14
CA LYS A 91 -7.84 -8.74 -2.93
C LYS A 91 -8.79 -8.47 -1.76
N TYR A 92 -8.32 -7.76 -0.74
CA TYR A 92 -9.13 -7.42 0.43
C TYR A 92 -9.86 -6.08 0.28
N GLY A 93 -9.89 -5.50 -0.91
CA GLY A 93 -10.71 -4.32 -1.18
C GLY A 93 -10.01 -2.99 -1.01
N ALA A 94 -8.69 -2.94 -1.08
CA ALA A 94 -7.98 -1.66 -1.07
C ALA A 94 -8.45 -0.78 -2.24
N ASP A 95 -8.60 0.52 -1.98
CA ASP A 95 -8.91 1.49 -3.01
C ASP A 95 -7.68 1.69 -3.90
N VAL A 96 -7.76 1.18 -5.13
CA VAL A 96 -6.65 1.20 -6.08
C VAL A 96 -6.21 2.61 -6.45
N ASN A 97 -7.10 3.59 -6.31
CA ASN A 97 -6.88 4.99 -6.70
C ASN A 97 -6.69 5.94 -5.51
N ALA A 98 -6.50 5.41 -4.30
CA ALA A 98 -6.32 6.26 -3.12
C ALA A 98 -5.01 7.04 -3.22
N ASP A 99 -5.13 8.37 -3.32
CA ASP A 99 -4.00 9.27 -3.55
C ASP A 99 -3.53 9.97 -2.26
N ASP A 100 -2.39 10.66 -2.38
CA ASP A 100 -1.94 11.59 -1.34
C ASP A 100 -2.48 12.99 -1.63
N ASP A 101 -2.09 13.97 -0.81
CA ASP A 101 -2.56 15.36 -0.94
C ASP A 101 -2.08 16.04 -2.22
N ASN A 102 -1.12 15.46 -2.90
CA ASN A 102 -0.57 15.97 -4.16
C ASN A 102 -1.18 15.27 -5.39
N GLY A 103 -2.22 14.46 -5.18
CA GLY A 103 -2.84 13.70 -6.26
C GLY A 103 -2.03 12.52 -6.74
N THR A 104 -0.98 12.13 -6.01
CA THR A 104 -0.15 10.98 -6.38
C THR A 104 -0.86 9.70 -5.97
N THR A 105 -1.14 8.84 -6.94
CA THR A 105 -1.81 7.56 -6.76
C THR A 105 -0.79 6.42 -6.67
N PRO A 106 -1.21 5.21 -6.26
CA PRO A 106 -0.33 4.04 -6.35
C PRO A 106 0.23 3.81 -7.75
N LEU A 107 -0.56 4.06 -8.79
CA LEU A 107 -0.09 3.91 -10.17
C LEU A 107 1.04 4.90 -10.51
N HIS A 108 0.91 6.14 -10.07
CA HIS A 108 2.00 7.13 -10.21
C HIS A 108 3.28 6.63 -9.55
N LEU A 109 3.18 6.10 -8.32
CA LEU A 109 4.35 5.62 -7.57
C LEU A 109 5.03 4.46 -8.29
N ALA A 110 4.24 3.49 -8.76
CA ALA A 110 4.77 2.35 -9.49
C ALA A 110 5.47 2.80 -10.78
N ALA A 111 4.94 3.84 -11.44
CA ALA A 111 5.56 4.41 -12.63
C ALA A 111 6.87 5.15 -12.30
N ILE A 112 6.87 5.94 -11.22
CA ILE A 112 8.06 6.69 -10.79
C ILE A 112 9.24 5.74 -10.55
N PHE A 113 9.00 4.62 -9.89
CA PHE A 113 10.06 3.67 -9.50
C PHE A 113 10.24 2.51 -10.49
N GLY A 114 9.44 2.49 -11.57
CA GLY A 114 9.58 1.47 -12.60
C GLY A 114 9.17 0.07 -12.16
N HIS A 115 8.22 -0.04 -11.24
CA HIS A 115 7.71 -1.32 -10.75
C HIS A 115 6.67 -1.89 -11.72
N LEU A 116 7.14 -2.49 -12.81
CA LEU A 116 6.31 -2.91 -13.93
C LEU A 116 5.20 -3.89 -13.52
N GLU A 117 5.55 -4.90 -12.73
CA GLU A 117 4.58 -5.90 -12.29
C GLU A 117 3.51 -5.29 -11.38
N ILE A 118 3.88 -4.32 -10.54
CA ILE A 118 2.91 -3.61 -9.71
C ILE A 118 1.96 -2.79 -10.58
N VAL A 119 2.49 -2.12 -11.62
CA VAL A 119 1.65 -1.40 -12.59
C VAL A 119 0.60 -2.34 -13.18
N GLU A 120 1.02 -3.53 -13.62
CA GLU A 120 0.10 -4.50 -14.22
C GLU A 120 -0.99 -4.95 -13.25
N VAL A 121 -0.63 -5.19 -12.00
CA VAL A 121 -1.61 -5.57 -10.96
C VAL A 121 -2.58 -4.42 -10.67
N LEU A 122 -2.08 -3.20 -10.53
CA LEU A 122 -2.93 -2.03 -10.29
C LEU A 122 -3.93 -1.84 -11.44
N LEU A 123 -3.48 -1.99 -12.68
CA LEU A 123 -4.35 -1.88 -13.86
C LEU A 123 -5.41 -2.97 -13.86
N LYS A 124 -5.05 -4.19 -13.49
CA LYS A 124 -6.00 -5.30 -13.38
C LYS A 124 -7.13 -4.98 -12.40
N TYR A 125 -6.83 -4.24 -11.34
CA TYR A 125 -7.83 -3.86 -10.33
C TYR A 125 -8.47 -2.49 -10.61
N GLY A 126 -8.30 -1.94 -11.80
CA GLY A 126 -9.02 -0.75 -12.23
C GLY A 126 -8.36 0.58 -11.91
N ALA A 127 -7.03 0.61 -11.79
CA ALA A 127 -6.34 1.89 -11.61
C ALA A 127 -6.69 2.87 -12.73
N ASP A 128 -6.93 4.13 -12.37
CA ASP A 128 -7.26 5.18 -13.32
C ASP A 128 -6.00 5.66 -14.04
N VAL A 129 -5.86 5.27 -15.31
CA VAL A 129 -4.71 5.65 -16.14
C VAL A 129 -4.67 7.14 -16.45
N ASN A 130 -5.80 7.82 -16.29
CA ASN A 130 -5.92 9.25 -16.58
C ASN A 130 -5.78 10.13 -15.34
N ALA A 131 -5.55 9.53 -14.15
CA ALA A 131 -5.36 10.31 -12.93
C ALA A 131 -4.14 11.22 -13.08
N GLN A 132 -4.30 12.48 -12.72
CA GLN A 132 -3.24 13.49 -12.79
C GLN A 132 -2.82 13.91 -11.38
N ASP A 133 -1.52 14.06 -11.18
CA ASP A 133 -1.00 14.62 -9.94
C ASP A 133 -1.11 16.16 -9.99
N LYS A 134 -0.59 16.85 -8.98
CA LYS A 134 -0.66 18.32 -8.89
C LYS A 134 0.04 19.05 -10.03
N PHE A 135 0.93 18.35 -10.76
CA PHE A 135 1.63 18.90 -11.91
C PHE A 135 0.94 18.56 -13.23
N GLY A 136 -0.25 17.94 -13.17
CA GLY A 136 -0.98 17.48 -14.34
C GLY A 136 -0.42 16.23 -14.99
N LYS A 137 0.46 15.50 -14.30
CA LYS A 137 1.11 14.30 -14.86
C LYS A 137 0.30 13.07 -14.61
N THR A 138 0.13 12.27 -15.67
CA THR A 138 -0.39 10.90 -15.58
C THR A 138 0.77 9.93 -15.38
N ALA A 139 0.46 8.67 -15.07
CA ALA A 139 1.49 7.64 -15.00
C ALA A 139 2.22 7.49 -16.35
N PHE A 140 1.50 7.63 -17.48
CA PHE A 140 2.12 7.61 -18.80
C PHE A 140 3.14 8.74 -18.95
N ASP A 141 2.77 9.98 -18.58
CA ASP A 141 3.68 11.13 -18.64
C ASP A 141 4.96 10.87 -17.85
N ILE A 142 4.81 10.26 -16.67
CA ILE A 142 5.94 9.90 -15.81
C ILE A 142 6.84 8.88 -16.52
N SER A 143 6.26 7.88 -17.18
CA SER A 143 7.03 6.87 -17.91
C SER A 143 7.85 7.49 -19.03
N ILE A 144 7.30 8.48 -19.73
CA ILE A 144 8.00 9.21 -20.78
C ILE A 144 9.13 10.04 -20.18
N ASP A 145 8.85 10.79 -19.11
CA ASP A 145 9.85 11.61 -18.43
C ASP A 145 11.05 10.79 -17.95
N ASN A 146 10.80 9.55 -17.53
CA ASN A 146 11.83 8.63 -17.02
C ASN A 146 12.49 7.80 -18.13
N GLY A 147 12.04 7.91 -19.37
CA GLY A 147 12.55 7.13 -20.48
C GLY A 147 12.25 5.63 -20.35
N ASN A 148 11.18 5.26 -19.63
CA ASN A 148 10.80 3.87 -19.43
C ASN A 148 9.86 3.43 -20.55
N GLU A 149 10.45 2.90 -21.64
CA GLU A 149 9.71 2.54 -22.84
C GLU A 149 8.74 1.38 -22.61
N ASP A 150 9.14 0.37 -21.84
CA ASP A 150 8.29 -0.79 -21.57
C ASP A 150 7.01 -0.38 -20.83
N LEU A 151 7.17 0.47 -19.84
CA LEU A 151 6.05 0.98 -19.06
C LEU A 151 5.15 1.88 -19.92
N ALA A 152 5.76 2.78 -20.72
CA ALA A 152 5.02 3.66 -21.60
C ALA A 152 4.17 2.85 -22.58
N GLU A 153 4.71 1.77 -23.14
CA GLU A 153 3.99 0.90 -24.06
C GLU A 153 2.76 0.27 -23.41
N ILE A 154 2.91 -0.24 -22.18
CA ILE A 154 1.79 -0.84 -21.45
C ILE A 154 0.70 0.19 -21.19
N LEU A 155 1.07 1.37 -20.73
CA LEU A 155 0.11 2.43 -20.40
C LEU A 155 -0.56 3.01 -21.65
N GLN A 156 0.17 3.11 -22.75
CA GLN A 156 -0.35 3.63 -24.02
C GLN A 156 -1.45 2.76 -24.60
N LYS A 157 -1.35 1.44 -24.47
CA LYS A 157 -2.34 0.49 -24.99
C LYS A 157 -3.72 0.64 -24.35
N LEU A 158 -3.79 1.32 -23.21
CA LEU A 158 -5.02 1.47 -22.43
C LEU A 158 -5.73 2.80 -22.67
N ASN A 159 -5.17 3.64 -23.51
CA ASN A 159 -5.76 4.94 -23.84
C ASN A 159 -6.56 4.88 -25.14
#